data_b36f86d8c58c324d42372d500dd4fb6c
#
_entry.id   b36f86d8c58c324d42372d500dd4fb6c
#
_cell.length_a   1.000
_cell.length_b   1.000
_cell.length_c   1.000
_cell.angle_alpha   90.00
_cell.angle_beta   90.00
_cell.angle_gamma   90.00
#
_symmetry.space_group_name_H-M   'P 1'
#
loop_
_entity.id
_entity.type
_entity.pdbx_description
1 polymer ?
#
loop_
_entity_poly.entity_id
_entity_poly.type
_entity_poly.pdbx_seq_one_letter_code
_entity_poly.pdbx_strand_id
1 'polypeptide(L)'
;VGGTPVGAENYTVTGLNEKNTEVTVAFKDTYIGKSNEHAAQAVRVKVTAVVTSDDGSYKNEATSNYDSDPSEVIGRSGSLTIYKTTNEEKVEDRNPLTGAKFSIVKTVDGEADKSLEFVELEAGKYTLYTEDTEIPEGKTKVTEVTVGADGKVLLKGLGAGTYKITETLAPEGYSINNNIPNARISAGENNENIEINVPDSKLSALPSTGGIGTTIFTIAGCLIMVTAAGLFFASRKRTNK
;
A
#
# COMPACT_ATOMS: atom_id res chain seq x y z
N VAL A 1 27.56 0.68 -12.51
CA VAL A 1 28.96 0.63 -12.89
C VAL A 1 29.74 0.17 -11.66
N GLY A 2 30.13 -1.12 -11.61
CA GLY A 2 30.82 -1.72 -10.49
C GLY A 2 32.27 -1.24 -10.42
N GLY A 3 32.59 -0.45 -9.41
CA GLY A 3 33.96 -0.22 -8.99
C GLY A 3 34.43 -1.36 -8.06
N THR A 4 35.73 -1.56 -7.95
CA THR A 4 36.29 -2.47 -6.95
C THR A 4 36.08 -1.87 -5.55
N PRO A 5 35.50 -2.63 -4.59
CA PRO A 5 35.37 -2.13 -3.23
C PRO A 5 36.72 -1.77 -2.62
N VAL A 6 36.78 -0.64 -1.91
CA VAL A 6 37.97 -0.25 -1.16
C VAL A 6 38.02 -1.07 0.12
N GLY A 7 39.14 -1.72 0.41
CA GLY A 7 39.34 -2.47 1.65
C GLY A 7 39.23 -1.58 2.87
N ALA A 8 38.59 -2.06 3.94
CA ALA A 8 38.33 -1.30 5.17
C ALA A 8 39.61 -0.80 5.88
N GLU A 9 40.77 -1.43 5.58
CA GLU A 9 42.08 -1.01 6.07
C GLU A 9 42.57 0.32 5.48
N ASN A 10 41.94 0.80 4.41
CA ASN A 10 42.39 1.97 3.63
C ASN A 10 41.63 3.27 3.99
N TYR A 11 40.62 3.19 4.86
CA TYR A 11 39.86 4.37 5.30
C TYR A 11 39.38 4.20 6.73
N THR A 12 38.94 5.31 7.32
CA THR A 12 38.21 5.33 8.60
C THR A 12 36.87 6.01 8.41
N VAL A 13 35.86 5.54 9.13
CA VAL A 13 34.54 6.17 9.18
C VAL A 13 34.28 6.66 10.58
N THR A 14 33.90 7.92 10.72
CA THR A 14 33.49 8.52 11.99
C THR A 14 32.12 9.17 11.85
N GLY A 15 31.38 9.30 12.95
CA GLY A 15 30.06 9.89 12.96
C GLY A 15 28.93 8.90 12.58
N LEU A 16 29.23 7.61 12.37
CA LEU A 16 28.23 6.60 12.05
C LEU A 16 27.53 6.16 13.35
N ASN A 17 26.47 6.85 13.74
CA ASN A 17 25.58 6.46 14.83
C ASN A 17 24.15 6.97 14.55
N GLU A 18 23.18 6.44 15.27
CA GLU A 18 21.74 6.73 15.09
C GLU A 18 21.33 8.20 15.30
N LYS A 19 22.21 9.03 15.85
CA LYS A 19 21.94 10.43 16.18
C LYS A 19 22.71 11.43 15.34
N ASN A 20 23.69 10.98 14.56
CA ASN A 20 24.54 11.88 13.78
C ASN A 20 24.00 12.06 12.38
N THR A 21 23.88 13.32 12.00
CA THR A 21 23.53 13.75 10.64
C THR A 21 24.77 13.93 9.76
N GLU A 22 25.97 13.72 10.30
CA GLU A 22 27.24 13.89 9.59
C GLU A 22 28.09 12.62 9.69
N VAL A 23 28.53 12.12 8.56
CA VAL A 23 29.45 10.98 8.44
C VAL A 23 30.70 11.42 7.72
N THR A 24 31.86 11.24 8.34
CA THR A 24 33.14 11.51 7.72
C THR A 24 33.83 10.22 7.31
N VAL A 25 34.22 10.13 6.05
CA VAL A 25 35.05 9.04 5.51
C VAL A 25 36.44 9.61 5.21
N ALA A 26 37.43 9.21 6.00
CA ALA A 26 38.80 9.63 5.80
C ALA A 26 39.64 8.50 5.20
N PHE A 27 40.13 8.69 4.00
CA PHE A 27 41.05 7.76 3.34
C PHE A 27 42.48 7.97 3.84
N LYS A 28 43.22 6.87 3.95
CA LYS A 28 44.63 6.94 4.32
C LYS A 28 45.49 7.51 3.18
N ASP A 29 46.48 8.33 3.50
CA ASP A 29 47.39 8.89 2.51
C ASP A 29 48.16 7.83 1.73
N THR A 30 48.36 6.66 2.31
CA THR A 30 48.97 5.51 1.65
C THR A 30 48.06 4.94 0.53
N TYR A 31 46.78 5.22 0.57
CA TYR A 31 45.83 4.75 -0.44
C TYR A 31 45.53 5.79 -1.52
N ILE A 32 45.34 7.07 -1.15
CA ILE A 32 44.98 8.16 -2.07
C ILE A 32 46.07 9.21 -2.30
N GLY A 33 47.28 8.98 -1.75
CA GLY A 33 48.38 9.94 -1.87
C GLY A 33 48.79 10.19 -3.34
N LYS A 34 49.26 11.42 -3.63
CA LYS A 34 49.54 11.91 -5.00
C LYS A 34 50.49 11.05 -5.82
N SER A 35 51.24 10.15 -5.20
CA SER A 35 52.24 9.31 -5.86
C SER A 35 51.86 7.84 -5.93
N ASN A 36 50.65 7.46 -5.57
CA ASN A 36 50.18 6.07 -5.66
C ASN A 36 49.32 5.80 -6.89
N GLU A 37 49.05 4.53 -7.17
CA GLU A 37 48.28 4.07 -8.31
C GLU A 37 46.80 4.48 -8.26
N HIS A 38 46.30 4.91 -7.12
CA HIS A 38 44.92 5.34 -6.93
C HIS A 38 44.75 6.87 -7.06
N ALA A 39 45.82 7.60 -7.27
CA ALA A 39 45.74 9.03 -7.52
C ALA A 39 44.88 9.33 -8.75
N ALA A 40 44.01 10.31 -8.64
CA ALA A 40 43.04 10.72 -9.66
C ALA A 40 41.93 9.68 -10.02
N GLN A 41 41.81 8.60 -9.26
CA GLN A 41 40.67 7.70 -9.41
C GLN A 41 39.42 8.27 -8.74
N ALA A 42 38.25 8.12 -9.40
CA ALA A 42 36.98 8.50 -8.81
C ALA A 42 36.59 7.57 -7.65
N VAL A 43 36.34 8.13 -6.50
CA VAL A 43 35.84 7.42 -5.32
C VAL A 43 34.33 7.61 -5.20
N ARG A 44 33.60 6.52 -5.00
CA ARG A 44 32.16 6.56 -4.73
C ARG A 44 31.91 6.07 -3.30
N VAL A 45 31.26 6.91 -2.52
CA VAL A 45 30.76 6.56 -1.19
C VAL A 45 29.25 6.33 -1.31
N LYS A 46 28.76 5.14 -0.91
CA LYS A 46 27.35 4.85 -0.80
C LYS A 46 26.95 4.98 0.67
N VAL A 47 26.06 5.90 0.95
CA VAL A 47 25.45 6.08 2.27
C VAL A 47 24.00 5.61 2.20
N THR A 48 23.58 4.81 3.17
CA THR A 48 22.18 4.41 3.36
C THR A 48 21.69 5.08 4.64
N ALA A 49 20.56 5.78 4.56
CA ALA A 49 19.95 6.48 5.68
C ALA A 49 18.42 6.32 5.64
N VAL A 50 17.80 6.40 6.82
CA VAL A 50 16.34 6.41 6.95
C VAL A 50 15.88 7.86 7.03
N VAL A 51 14.88 8.22 6.22
CA VAL A 51 14.26 9.54 6.28
C VAL A 51 13.31 9.56 7.47
N THR A 52 13.62 10.34 8.49
CA THR A 52 12.85 10.46 9.74
C THR A 52 11.93 11.67 9.78
N SER A 53 12.02 12.58 8.80
CA SER A 53 11.13 13.75 8.73
C SER A 53 9.68 13.32 8.41
N ASP A 54 8.71 13.96 9.06
CA ASP A 54 7.29 13.67 8.87
C ASP A 54 6.81 13.98 7.44
N ASP A 55 7.45 14.93 6.78
CA ASP A 55 7.17 15.33 5.40
C ASP A 55 7.94 14.51 4.35
N GLY A 56 8.76 13.54 4.78
CA GLY A 56 9.57 12.70 3.89
C GLY A 56 10.72 13.45 3.19
N SER A 57 11.00 14.71 3.57
CA SER A 57 12.09 15.47 2.99
C SER A 57 13.45 15.09 3.59
N TYR A 58 14.48 15.14 2.78
CA TYR A 58 15.86 15.00 3.25
C TYR A 58 16.78 15.88 2.44
N LYS A 59 17.84 16.34 3.08
CA LYS A 59 18.93 17.06 2.45
C LYS A 59 20.20 16.25 2.66
N ASN A 60 20.95 16.03 1.59
CA ASN A 60 22.28 15.45 1.67
C ASN A 60 23.27 16.42 1.06
N GLU A 61 24.31 16.75 1.82
CA GLU A 61 25.42 17.61 1.39
C GLU A 61 26.70 16.79 1.48
N ALA A 62 27.46 16.75 0.42
CA ALA A 62 28.76 16.10 0.37
C ALA A 62 29.85 17.14 0.15
N THR A 63 30.83 17.15 1.03
CA THR A 63 32.00 18.00 0.92
C THR A 63 33.27 17.16 0.82
N SER A 64 34.30 17.69 0.19
CA SER A 64 35.61 17.05 0.09
C SER A 64 36.67 18.05 0.56
N ASN A 65 37.74 17.55 1.16
CA ASN A 65 38.89 18.38 1.57
C ASN A 65 39.75 18.84 0.37
N TYR A 66 39.43 18.34 -0.83
CA TYR A 66 40.07 18.74 -2.07
C TYR A 66 39.12 19.67 -2.82
N ASP A 67 39.48 20.90 -2.90
CA ASP A 67 39.02 22.04 -3.71
C ASP A 67 37.82 21.75 -4.65
N SER A 68 36.73 21.26 -4.08
CA SER A 68 35.47 21.03 -4.76
C SER A 68 34.38 21.79 -4.05
N ASP A 69 33.55 22.46 -4.82
CA ASP A 69 32.31 23.02 -4.29
C ASP A 69 31.47 21.90 -3.62
N PRO A 70 30.83 22.22 -2.49
CA PRO A 70 29.90 21.27 -1.88
C PRO A 70 28.83 20.81 -2.90
N SER A 71 28.65 19.53 -2.99
CA SER A 71 27.53 18.98 -3.77
C SER A 71 26.34 18.73 -2.85
N GLU A 72 25.27 19.44 -3.10
CA GLU A 72 24.02 19.30 -2.35
C GLU A 72 22.99 18.51 -3.18
N VAL A 73 22.35 17.55 -2.54
CA VAL A 73 21.19 16.86 -3.10
C VAL A 73 20.06 16.99 -2.09
N ILE A 74 18.99 17.64 -2.53
CA ILE A 74 17.73 17.65 -1.80
C ILE A 74 16.84 16.60 -2.45
N GLY A 75 16.40 15.63 -1.65
CA GLY A 75 15.48 14.61 -2.11
C GLY A 75 14.28 14.52 -1.19
N ARG A 76 13.21 13.94 -1.70
CA ARG A 76 11.99 13.73 -0.94
C ARG A 76 11.40 12.38 -1.32
N SER A 77 10.89 11.67 -0.33
CA SER A 77 10.07 10.51 -0.59
C SER A 77 8.64 10.97 -0.85
N GLY A 78 7.97 10.33 -1.78
CA GLY A 78 6.55 10.56 -2.02
C GLY A 78 5.68 9.81 -1.01
N SER A 79 4.40 10.14 -1.01
CA SER A 79 3.36 9.44 -0.28
C SER A 79 2.18 9.13 -1.19
N LEU A 80 1.40 8.12 -0.79
CA LEU A 80 0.17 7.73 -1.48
C LEU A 80 -0.95 7.66 -0.45
N THR A 81 -2.01 8.43 -0.69
CA THR A 81 -3.24 8.35 0.10
C THR A 81 -4.32 7.66 -0.72
N ILE A 82 -4.85 6.56 -0.20
CA ILE A 82 -5.99 5.84 -0.78
C ILE A 82 -7.23 6.20 0.03
N TYR A 83 -8.25 6.77 -0.63
CA TYR A 83 -9.56 7.03 -0.04
C TYR A 83 -10.51 5.92 -0.43
N LYS A 84 -11.01 5.19 0.55
CA LYS A 84 -12.01 4.14 0.37
C LYS A 84 -13.40 4.69 0.67
N THR A 85 -14.28 4.71 -0.32
CA THR A 85 -15.59 5.35 -0.21
C THR A 85 -16.70 4.53 -0.84
N THR A 86 -17.95 4.88 -0.53
CA THR A 86 -19.11 4.43 -1.29
C THR A 86 -19.10 4.99 -2.71
N ASN A 87 -19.74 4.30 -3.66
CA ASN A 87 -19.81 4.69 -5.06
C ASN A 87 -21.07 5.53 -5.35
N GLU A 88 -21.22 6.65 -4.66
CA GLU A 88 -22.27 7.60 -4.97
C GLU A 88 -21.89 8.45 -6.19
N GLU A 89 -22.89 8.87 -6.97
CA GLU A 89 -22.68 9.66 -8.20
C GLU A 89 -21.97 10.97 -7.91
N LYS A 90 -22.41 11.67 -6.86
CA LYS A 90 -21.78 12.90 -6.40
C LYS A 90 -20.70 12.60 -5.37
N VAL A 91 -19.54 13.23 -5.52
CA VAL A 91 -18.38 13.02 -4.64
C VAL A 91 -18.68 13.44 -3.19
N GLU A 92 -19.44 14.52 -3.01
CA GLU A 92 -19.84 15.04 -1.70
C GLU A 92 -20.78 14.10 -0.91
N ASP A 93 -21.47 13.22 -1.59
CA ASP A 93 -22.38 12.23 -0.98
C ASP A 93 -21.68 10.92 -0.60
N ARG A 94 -20.40 10.76 -0.99
CA ARG A 94 -19.63 9.55 -0.71
C ARG A 94 -19.24 9.46 0.75
N ASN A 95 -19.52 8.32 1.33
CA ASN A 95 -19.15 8.03 2.72
C ASN A 95 -17.88 7.19 2.80
N PRO A 96 -17.00 7.42 3.78
CA PRO A 96 -15.82 6.61 4.01
C PRO A 96 -16.22 5.16 4.34
N LEU A 97 -15.48 4.20 3.80
CA LEU A 97 -15.62 2.78 4.07
C LEU A 97 -14.36 2.27 4.77
N THR A 98 -14.53 1.35 5.71
CA THR A 98 -13.44 0.80 6.53
C THR A 98 -13.28 -0.70 6.30
N GLY A 99 -12.14 -1.28 6.69
CA GLY A 99 -11.90 -2.71 6.66
C GLY A 99 -11.47 -3.28 5.30
N ALA A 100 -11.44 -2.48 4.25
CA ALA A 100 -10.84 -2.89 2.98
C ALA A 100 -9.33 -3.11 3.14
N LYS A 101 -8.77 -4.00 2.31
CA LYS A 101 -7.32 -4.26 2.25
C LYS A 101 -6.80 -4.10 0.84
N PHE A 102 -5.57 -3.61 0.76
CA PHE A 102 -4.87 -3.41 -0.51
C PHE A 102 -3.47 -4.02 -0.49
N SER A 103 -3.07 -4.60 -1.61
CA SER A 103 -1.68 -4.92 -1.92
C SER A 103 -1.12 -3.90 -2.90
N ILE A 104 0.18 -3.58 -2.76
CA ILE A 104 0.86 -2.57 -3.56
C ILE A 104 2.07 -3.20 -4.24
N VAL A 105 2.16 -3.01 -5.54
CA VAL A 105 3.29 -3.46 -6.37
C VAL A 105 3.92 -2.25 -7.02
N LYS A 106 5.23 -2.10 -6.89
CA LYS A 106 6.00 -1.05 -7.56
C LYS A 106 6.59 -1.57 -8.86
N THR A 107 6.40 -0.80 -9.92
CA THR A 107 7.03 -1.00 -11.23
C THR A 107 7.98 0.16 -11.51
N VAL A 108 9.20 -0.15 -11.92
CA VAL A 108 10.18 0.82 -12.42
C VAL A 108 10.60 0.36 -13.82
N ASP A 109 10.65 1.29 -14.75
CA ASP A 109 11.00 0.97 -16.13
C ASP A 109 12.33 0.20 -16.23
N GLY A 110 12.29 -0.98 -16.82
CA GLY A 110 13.46 -1.85 -16.98
C GLY A 110 13.79 -2.75 -15.79
N GLU A 111 12.99 -2.73 -14.72
CA GLU A 111 13.12 -3.60 -13.55
C GLU A 111 11.93 -4.56 -13.44
N ALA A 112 12.11 -5.62 -12.67
CA ALA A 112 11.00 -6.53 -12.35
C ALA A 112 10.03 -5.89 -11.34
N ASP A 113 8.75 -6.19 -11.48
CA ASP A 113 7.71 -5.78 -10.54
C ASP A 113 8.06 -6.25 -9.12
N LYS A 114 7.98 -5.33 -8.15
CA LYS A 114 8.31 -5.59 -6.75
C LYS A 114 7.07 -5.41 -5.87
N SER A 115 6.62 -6.50 -5.25
CA SER A 115 5.64 -6.42 -4.15
C SER A 115 6.26 -5.70 -2.96
N LEU A 116 5.52 -4.75 -2.40
CA LEU A 116 6.00 -3.95 -1.30
C LEU A 116 5.52 -4.49 0.04
N GLU A 117 6.36 -4.34 1.04
CA GLU A 117 6.05 -4.60 2.44
C GLU A 117 6.01 -3.27 3.20
N PHE A 118 5.17 -3.19 4.21
CA PHE A 118 4.97 -1.97 5.00
C PHE A 118 4.99 -2.30 6.49
N VAL A 119 5.26 -1.29 7.31
CA VAL A 119 5.08 -1.34 8.76
C VAL A 119 3.95 -0.41 9.13
N GLU A 120 2.93 -0.91 9.83
CA GLU A 120 1.86 -0.07 10.34
C GLU A 120 2.33 0.71 11.57
N LEU A 121 2.33 2.03 11.48
CA LEU A 121 2.67 2.92 12.58
C LEU A 121 1.44 3.21 13.44
N GLU A 122 0.36 3.58 12.80
CA GLU A 122 -0.96 3.83 13.37
C GLU A 122 -2.02 3.22 12.44
N ALA A 123 -3.25 3.05 12.91
CA ALA A 123 -4.35 2.52 12.10
C ALA A 123 -4.51 3.30 10.79
N GLY A 124 -4.35 2.62 9.67
CA GLY A 124 -4.41 3.21 8.32
C GLY A 124 -3.17 4.01 7.91
N LYS A 125 -2.13 4.11 8.72
CA LYS A 125 -0.88 4.82 8.40
C LYS A 125 0.31 3.88 8.38
N TYR A 126 1.00 3.83 7.28
CA TYR A 126 2.06 2.87 7.01
C TYR A 126 3.31 3.55 6.49
N THR A 127 4.47 2.99 6.81
CA THR A 127 5.74 3.33 6.18
C THR A 127 6.24 2.15 5.36
N LEU A 128 6.89 2.43 4.23
CA LEU A 128 7.53 1.41 3.40
C LEU A 128 8.59 0.68 4.23
N TYR A 129 8.54 -0.65 4.22
CA TYR A 129 9.58 -1.47 4.81
C TYR A 129 10.76 -1.63 3.84
N THR A 130 11.95 -1.40 4.34
CA THR A 130 13.23 -1.74 3.72
C THR A 130 14.07 -2.50 4.75
N GLU A 131 15.19 -3.10 4.35
CA GLU A 131 16.07 -3.82 5.29
C GLU A 131 16.61 -2.89 6.41
N ASP A 132 16.68 -1.60 6.13
CA ASP A 132 17.14 -0.57 7.07
C ASP A 132 15.99 0.05 7.89
N THR A 133 14.74 -0.41 7.70
CA THR A 133 13.59 0.14 8.43
C THR A 133 13.53 -0.48 9.83
N GLU A 134 13.60 0.36 10.84
CA GLU A 134 13.37 -0.07 12.22
C GLU A 134 11.89 -0.39 12.41
N ILE A 135 11.61 -1.60 12.92
CA ILE A 135 10.24 -2.03 13.22
C ILE A 135 9.97 -1.73 14.70
N PRO A 136 9.01 -0.84 15.03
CA PRO A 136 8.69 -0.52 16.41
C PRO A 136 8.25 -1.76 17.20
N GLU A 137 8.48 -1.76 18.51
CA GLU A 137 8.10 -2.87 19.39
C GLU A 137 6.60 -3.20 19.25
N GLY A 138 6.29 -4.47 19.10
CA GLY A 138 4.93 -4.98 18.93
C GLY A 138 4.34 -4.77 17.52
N LYS A 139 5.10 -4.23 16.58
CA LYS A 139 4.70 -4.11 15.18
C LYS A 139 5.33 -5.22 14.34
N THR A 140 4.73 -5.47 13.18
CA THR A 140 5.23 -6.44 12.20
C THR A 140 5.11 -5.85 10.80
N LYS A 141 5.92 -6.36 9.88
CA LYS A 141 5.75 -6.02 8.48
C LYS A 141 4.56 -6.76 7.87
N VAL A 142 3.87 -6.07 6.97
CA VAL A 142 2.68 -6.58 6.28
C VAL A 142 2.81 -6.37 4.78
N THR A 143 2.23 -7.28 4.00
CA THR A 143 2.13 -7.19 2.53
C THR A 143 0.81 -6.58 2.08
N GLU A 144 -0.16 -6.50 2.99
CA GLU A 144 -1.47 -5.90 2.78
C GLU A 144 -1.71 -4.79 3.78
N VAL A 145 -2.13 -3.64 3.30
CA VAL A 145 -2.47 -2.47 4.13
C VAL A 145 -3.98 -2.41 4.32
N THR A 146 -4.42 -2.11 5.53
CA THR A 146 -5.85 -2.05 5.91
C THR A 146 -6.29 -0.61 6.03
N VAL A 147 -7.48 -0.31 5.53
CA VAL A 147 -8.10 1.02 5.62
C VAL A 147 -8.41 1.37 7.07
N GLY A 148 -8.00 2.56 7.50
CA GLY A 148 -8.26 3.10 8.82
C GLY A 148 -9.74 3.47 9.06
N ALA A 149 -10.04 3.86 10.29
CA ALA A 149 -11.41 4.25 10.70
C ALA A 149 -11.95 5.48 9.96
N ASP A 150 -11.07 6.29 9.40
CA ASP A 150 -11.41 7.48 8.59
C ASP A 150 -11.60 7.18 7.10
N GLY A 151 -11.59 5.91 6.70
CA GLY A 151 -11.71 5.49 5.31
C GLY A 151 -10.45 5.71 4.48
N LYS A 152 -9.29 5.85 5.12
CA LYS A 152 -8.03 6.17 4.44
C LYS A 152 -6.92 5.18 4.70
N VAL A 153 -6.02 5.07 3.74
CA VAL A 153 -4.68 4.50 3.89
C VAL A 153 -3.67 5.54 3.48
N LEU A 154 -2.73 5.85 4.35
CA LEU A 154 -1.59 6.72 4.05
C LEU A 154 -0.32 5.86 4.00
N LEU A 155 0.34 5.83 2.86
CA LEU A 155 1.61 5.16 2.63
C LEU A 155 2.72 6.19 2.49
N LYS A 156 3.73 6.14 3.35
CA LYS A 156 4.90 7.03 3.34
C LYS A 156 6.17 6.30 2.90
N GLY A 157 7.19 7.05 2.51
CA GLY A 157 8.51 6.52 2.16
C GLY A 157 8.60 5.96 0.74
N LEU A 158 7.68 6.34 -0.14
CA LEU A 158 7.61 5.84 -1.50
C LEU A 158 8.59 6.62 -2.40
N GLY A 159 9.52 5.93 -3.06
CA GLY A 159 10.40 6.53 -4.06
C GLY A 159 9.71 6.68 -5.42
N ALA A 160 10.36 7.35 -6.37
CA ALA A 160 9.85 7.47 -7.73
C ALA A 160 9.52 6.10 -8.35
N GLY A 161 8.45 6.04 -9.12
CA GLY A 161 7.97 4.82 -9.79
C GLY A 161 6.46 4.80 -9.98
N THR A 162 5.98 3.74 -10.59
CA THR A 162 4.54 3.48 -10.77
C THR A 162 4.10 2.43 -9.76
N TYR A 163 3.00 2.70 -9.06
CA TYR A 163 2.45 1.85 -8.01
C TYR A 163 1.11 1.31 -8.47
N LYS A 164 1.05 0.00 -8.69
CA LYS A 164 -0.19 -0.72 -8.95
C LYS A 164 -0.85 -1.07 -7.63
N ILE A 165 -2.08 -0.64 -7.46
CA ILE A 165 -2.90 -0.86 -6.27
C ILE A 165 -3.92 -1.94 -6.61
N THR A 166 -4.02 -2.96 -5.77
CA THR A 166 -5.01 -4.02 -5.94
C THR A 166 -5.79 -4.18 -4.64
N GLU A 167 -7.10 -4.07 -4.69
CA GLU A 167 -7.95 -4.38 -3.56
C GLU A 167 -8.03 -5.90 -3.39
N THR A 168 -7.62 -6.40 -2.22
CA THR A 168 -7.58 -7.83 -1.89
C THR A 168 -8.78 -8.23 -1.02
N LEU A 169 -9.36 -7.28 -0.30
CA LEU A 169 -10.56 -7.46 0.51
C LEU A 169 -11.42 -6.20 0.44
N ALA A 170 -12.68 -6.36 0.03
CA ALA A 170 -13.66 -5.26 0.09
C ALA A 170 -14.27 -5.13 1.49
N PRO A 171 -14.82 -3.95 1.85
CA PRO A 171 -15.62 -3.78 3.04
C PRO A 171 -16.85 -4.72 3.04
N GLU A 172 -17.34 -5.05 4.24
CA GLU A 172 -18.53 -5.90 4.37
C GLU A 172 -19.74 -5.30 3.63
N GLY A 173 -20.40 -6.11 2.80
CA GLY A 173 -21.54 -5.69 1.98
C GLY A 173 -21.19 -4.96 0.69
N TYR A 174 -19.92 -4.89 0.33
CA TYR A 174 -19.43 -4.25 -0.90
C TYR A 174 -18.68 -5.24 -1.80
N SER A 175 -18.56 -4.89 -3.08
CA SER A 175 -17.81 -5.67 -4.06
C SER A 175 -16.41 -5.09 -4.25
N ILE A 176 -15.42 -5.98 -4.48
CA ILE A 176 -14.04 -5.57 -4.81
C ILE A 176 -14.04 -4.67 -6.06
N ASN A 177 -13.30 -3.57 -5.98
CA ASN A 177 -13.05 -2.70 -7.11
C ASN A 177 -11.80 -3.16 -7.88
N ASN A 178 -12.01 -3.73 -9.07
CA ASN A 178 -10.92 -4.19 -9.94
C ASN A 178 -10.38 -3.10 -10.88
N ASN A 179 -10.93 -1.88 -10.83
CA ASN A 179 -10.58 -0.78 -11.73
C ASN A 179 -9.95 0.38 -10.97
N ILE A 180 -8.83 0.12 -10.30
CA ILE A 180 -8.09 1.12 -9.54
C ILE A 180 -6.97 1.68 -10.43
N PRO A 181 -6.88 3.02 -10.62
CA PRO A 181 -5.80 3.60 -11.40
C PRO A 181 -4.45 3.41 -10.70
N ASN A 182 -3.39 3.29 -11.49
CA ASN A 182 -2.04 3.26 -10.94
C ASN A 182 -1.66 4.66 -10.42
N ALA A 183 -0.97 4.71 -9.28
CA ALA A 183 -0.35 5.92 -8.77
C ALA A 183 1.05 6.06 -9.37
N ARG A 184 1.45 7.27 -9.76
CA ARG A 184 2.79 7.56 -10.25
C ARG A 184 3.43 8.65 -9.41
N ILE A 185 4.58 8.34 -8.83
CA ILE A 185 5.42 9.29 -8.10
C ILE A 185 6.62 9.61 -8.99
N SER A 186 6.81 10.88 -9.29
CA SER A 186 7.91 11.35 -10.12
C SER A 186 9.19 11.51 -9.31
N ALA A 187 10.34 11.38 -9.96
CA ALA A 187 11.60 11.79 -9.35
C ALA A 187 11.68 13.33 -9.33
N GLY A 188 11.96 13.92 -8.17
CA GLY A 188 12.05 15.37 -8.06
C GLY A 188 12.31 15.86 -6.63
N GLU A 189 12.43 17.17 -6.49
CA GLU A 189 12.69 17.86 -5.22
C GLU A 189 11.41 18.09 -4.39
N ASN A 190 10.23 17.83 -4.96
CA ASN A 190 8.96 18.07 -4.29
C ASN A 190 8.38 16.78 -3.72
N ASN A 191 7.86 16.86 -2.48
CA ASN A 191 7.02 15.81 -1.92
C ASN A 191 5.77 15.67 -2.79
N GLU A 192 5.65 14.55 -3.50
CA GLU A 192 4.40 14.23 -4.16
C GLU A 192 3.53 13.41 -3.21
N ASN A 193 2.37 13.95 -2.86
CA ASN A 193 1.30 13.18 -2.26
C ASN A 193 0.29 12.84 -3.34
N ILE A 194 0.27 11.60 -3.76
CA ILE A 194 -0.70 11.11 -4.74
C ILE A 194 -1.96 10.66 -4.01
N GLU A 195 -3.11 11.12 -4.46
CA GLU A 195 -4.40 10.75 -3.88
C GLU A 195 -5.20 9.91 -4.87
N ILE A 196 -5.65 8.74 -4.43
CA ILE A 196 -6.45 7.81 -5.23
C ILE A 196 -7.77 7.55 -4.52
N ASN A 197 -8.88 7.80 -5.20
CA ASN A 197 -10.21 7.43 -4.73
C ASN A 197 -10.57 6.03 -5.25
N VAL A 198 -10.96 5.15 -4.32
CA VAL A 198 -11.38 3.77 -4.62
C VAL A 198 -12.81 3.59 -4.11
N PRO A 199 -13.82 3.94 -4.92
CA PRO A 199 -15.21 3.75 -4.56
C PRO A 199 -15.65 2.30 -4.76
N ASP A 200 -16.46 1.77 -3.84
CA ASP A 200 -17.07 0.45 -3.95
C ASP A 200 -18.59 0.52 -4.10
N SER A 201 -19.10 -0.37 -4.91
CA SER A 201 -20.54 -0.57 -5.06
C SER A 201 -21.08 -1.57 -4.03
N LYS A 202 -22.22 -1.27 -3.43
CA LYS A 202 -22.92 -2.22 -2.57
C LYS A 202 -23.26 -3.49 -3.34
N LEU A 203 -23.09 -4.63 -2.70
CA LEU A 203 -23.60 -5.89 -3.22
C LEU A 203 -25.10 -5.79 -3.31
N SER A 204 -25.65 -6.07 -4.50
CA SER A 204 -27.11 -6.17 -4.67
C SER A 204 -27.61 -7.30 -3.79
N ALA A 205 -28.59 -7.02 -2.94
CA ALA A 205 -29.31 -8.08 -2.24
C ALA A 205 -29.86 -9.03 -3.30
N LEU A 206 -29.53 -10.32 -3.19
CA LEU A 206 -30.15 -11.33 -4.06
C LEU A 206 -31.66 -11.20 -3.89
N PRO A 207 -32.43 -11.17 -4.98
CA PRO A 207 -33.87 -11.19 -4.86
C PRO A 207 -34.27 -12.38 -3.98
N SER A 208 -35.05 -12.13 -2.92
CA SER A 208 -35.58 -13.19 -2.07
C SER A 208 -36.55 -14.02 -2.89
N THR A 209 -36.02 -14.93 -3.70
CA THR A 209 -36.83 -15.81 -4.58
C THR A 209 -37.60 -16.89 -3.81
N GLY A 210 -37.42 -16.95 -2.47
CA GLY A 210 -38.04 -18.00 -1.63
C GLY A 210 -39.24 -17.57 -0.80
N GLY A 211 -39.51 -16.28 -0.58
CA GLY A 211 -40.49 -15.88 0.44
C GLY A 211 -41.95 -15.90 -0.01
N ILE A 212 -42.28 -15.27 -1.12
CA ILE A 212 -43.68 -15.09 -1.54
C ILE A 212 -44.18 -16.29 -2.36
N GLY A 213 -43.34 -16.83 -3.26
CA GLY A 213 -43.72 -17.97 -4.11
C GLY A 213 -44.05 -19.23 -3.32
N THR A 214 -43.17 -19.62 -2.40
CA THR A 214 -43.38 -20.83 -1.57
C THR A 214 -44.63 -20.70 -0.70
N THR A 215 -44.91 -19.55 -0.11
CA THR A 215 -46.11 -19.31 0.70
C THR A 215 -47.38 -19.41 -0.15
N ILE A 216 -47.40 -18.82 -1.35
CA ILE A 216 -48.56 -18.88 -2.25
C ILE A 216 -48.79 -20.31 -2.73
N PHE A 217 -47.76 -21.04 -3.13
CA PHE A 217 -47.87 -22.43 -3.55
C PHE A 217 -48.27 -23.35 -2.42
N THR A 218 -47.82 -23.12 -1.19
CA THR A 218 -48.24 -23.90 -0.02
C THR A 218 -49.71 -23.68 0.29
N ILE A 219 -50.18 -22.42 0.32
CA ILE A 219 -51.61 -22.11 0.55
C ILE A 219 -52.47 -22.69 -0.55
N ALA A 220 -52.13 -22.51 -1.83
CA ALA A 220 -52.86 -23.05 -2.94
C ALA A 220 -52.91 -24.61 -2.90
N GLY A 221 -51.78 -25.26 -2.61
CA GLY A 221 -51.71 -26.71 -2.45
C GLY A 221 -52.55 -27.22 -1.29
N CYS A 222 -52.54 -26.57 -0.14
CA CYS A 222 -53.40 -26.94 0.98
C CYS A 222 -54.90 -26.78 0.64
N LEU A 223 -55.30 -25.72 -0.05
CA LEU A 223 -56.71 -25.53 -0.49
C LEU A 223 -57.16 -26.63 -1.47
N ILE A 224 -56.30 -26.99 -2.42
CA ILE A 224 -56.61 -28.09 -3.37
C ILE A 224 -56.76 -29.42 -2.62
N MET A 225 -55.91 -29.73 -1.66
CA MET A 225 -55.98 -30.96 -0.86
C MET A 225 -57.27 -31.01 -0.03
N VAL A 226 -57.64 -29.91 0.62
CA VAL A 226 -58.88 -29.84 1.44
C VAL A 226 -60.14 -30.00 0.54
N THR A 227 -60.19 -29.33 -0.62
CA THR A 227 -61.31 -29.44 -1.55
C THR A 227 -61.41 -30.84 -2.14
N ALA A 228 -60.30 -31.46 -2.52
CA ALA A 228 -60.28 -32.84 -3.02
C ALA A 228 -60.76 -33.84 -1.97
N ALA A 229 -60.27 -33.70 -0.73
CA ALA A 229 -60.78 -34.55 0.37
C ALA A 229 -62.27 -34.34 0.64
N GLY A 230 -62.75 -33.11 0.63
CA GLY A 230 -64.19 -32.80 0.80
C GLY A 230 -65.04 -33.41 -0.28
N LEU A 231 -64.62 -33.30 -1.56
CA LEU A 231 -65.36 -33.94 -2.68
C LEU A 231 -65.33 -35.47 -2.61
N PHE A 232 -64.23 -36.06 -2.19
CA PHE A 232 -64.11 -37.51 -2.02
C PHE A 232 -65.07 -38.00 -0.94
N PHE A 233 -65.16 -37.38 0.21
CA PHE A 233 -66.10 -37.77 1.26
C PHE A 233 -67.58 -37.53 0.86
N ALA A 234 -67.86 -36.42 0.14
CA ALA A 234 -69.20 -36.13 -0.37
C ALA A 234 -69.66 -37.15 -1.40
N SER A 235 -68.75 -37.58 -2.32
CA SER A 235 -69.11 -38.64 -3.34
C SER A 235 -69.36 -39.97 -2.67
N ARG A 236 -68.60 -40.37 -1.68
CA ARG A 236 -68.76 -41.64 -0.94
C ARG A 236 -70.06 -41.69 -0.18
N LYS A 237 -70.53 -40.55 0.33
CA LYS A 237 -71.83 -40.46 1.02
C LYS A 237 -73.01 -40.59 0.07
N ARG A 238 -72.85 -40.31 -1.23
CA ARG A 238 -73.90 -40.49 -2.29
C ARG A 238 -74.01 -41.90 -2.78
N THR A 239 -72.99 -42.74 -2.65
CA THR A 239 -72.97 -44.12 -3.15
C THR A 239 -73.52 -45.11 -2.13
N ASN A 240 -73.80 -44.70 -0.91
CA ASN A 240 -74.39 -45.54 0.18
C ASN A 240 -75.84 -45.18 0.54
N LYS A 241 -76.64 -44.72 -0.43
CA LYS A 241 -78.10 -44.60 -0.32
C LYS A 241 -78.74 -45.44 -1.35
#